data_91a976cc5bbb3460e0a631b93a290f2a
#
_entry.id   91a976cc5bbb3460e0a631b93a290f2a
#
_cell.length_a   1.000
_cell.length_b   1.000
_cell.length_c   1.000
_cell.angle_alpha   90.00
_cell.angle_beta   90.00
_cell.angle_gamma   90.00
#
_symmetry.space_group_name_H-M   'P 1'
#
loop_
_entity.id
_entity.type
_entity.pdbx_description
1 polymer ?
#
loop_
_entity_poly.entity_id
_entity_poly.type
_entity_poly.pdbx_seq_one_letter_code
_entity_poly.pdbx_strand_id
1 'polypeptide(L)'
;DGEQLRTFDRLGIADKVVENSTEIHCVHFGDANLNPIQTIEQPVGVSAMGWPNQVLFYQPELEGFIRDSVQSENNIVIKEGTELLNFDDSDEGVHLNCKNSDGELTFFSKYLIGCDGASSFVRRELDVNLEDFEYNQEWLVCDAHLTKKINIPEKEAMQVCDPKRPGTYVPGRRGHLRFEFKKMPGE
;
A
#
# COMPACT_ATOMS: atom_id res chain seq x y z
N ASP A 1 2.36 7.40 -6.67
CA ASP A 1 2.37 8.27 -7.87
C ASP A 1 2.37 9.75 -7.50
N GLY A 2 2.49 10.63 -8.50
CA GLY A 2 2.55 12.08 -8.29
C GLY A 2 1.30 12.67 -7.64
N GLU A 3 0.13 12.08 -7.82
CA GLU A 3 -1.11 12.51 -7.19
C GLU A 3 -1.09 12.23 -5.68
N GLN A 4 -0.62 11.05 -5.28
CA GLN A 4 -0.44 10.72 -3.87
C GLN A 4 0.63 11.58 -3.22
N LEU A 5 1.70 11.90 -3.94
CA LEU A 5 2.74 12.81 -3.45
C LEU A 5 2.19 14.22 -3.20
N ARG A 6 1.24 14.72 -4.00
CA ARG A 6 0.53 15.97 -3.69
C ARG A 6 -0.28 15.89 -2.40
N THR A 7 -0.85 14.73 -2.10
CA THR A 7 -1.53 14.52 -0.80
C THR A 7 -0.53 14.55 0.35
N PHE A 8 0.62 13.90 0.18
CA PHE A 8 1.71 13.95 1.16
C PHE A 8 2.33 15.34 1.31
N ASP A 9 2.35 16.14 0.24
CA ASP A 9 2.77 17.54 0.29
C ASP A 9 1.90 18.37 1.23
N ARG A 10 0.59 18.20 1.17
CA ARG A 10 -0.34 18.85 2.10
C ARG A 10 -0.12 18.43 3.56
N LEU A 11 0.43 17.26 3.80
CA LEU A 11 0.82 16.76 5.13
C LEU A 11 2.24 17.16 5.51
N GLY A 12 2.98 17.86 4.63
CA GLY A 12 4.35 18.29 4.86
C GLY A 12 5.38 17.15 4.87
N ILE A 13 5.06 15.98 4.28
CA ILE A 13 5.94 14.79 4.28
C ILE A 13 6.40 14.35 2.88
N ALA A 14 5.98 15.03 1.80
CA ALA A 14 6.26 14.58 0.43
C ALA A 14 7.77 14.51 0.14
N ASP A 15 8.55 15.51 0.51
CA ASP A 15 10.02 15.51 0.33
C ASP A 15 10.64 14.30 1.03
N LYS A 16 10.26 14.06 2.28
CA LYS A 16 10.73 12.91 3.07
C LYS A 16 10.39 11.58 2.41
N VAL A 17 9.19 11.46 1.83
CA VAL A 17 8.77 10.28 1.08
C VAL A 17 9.61 10.09 -0.18
N VAL A 18 9.80 11.13 -0.99
CA VAL A 18 10.59 11.07 -2.22
C VAL A 18 12.06 10.74 -1.93
N GLU A 19 12.67 11.40 -0.95
CA GLU A 19 14.05 11.14 -0.52
C GLU A 19 14.27 9.71 -0.05
N ASN A 20 13.23 9.04 0.47
CA ASN A 20 13.25 7.65 0.94
C ASN A 20 12.60 6.67 -0.02
N SER A 21 12.38 7.06 -1.25
CA SER A 21 11.86 6.23 -2.33
C SER A 21 12.88 6.07 -3.47
N THR A 22 12.57 5.20 -4.42
CA THR A 22 13.31 5.02 -5.67
C THR A 22 12.41 5.39 -6.83
N GLU A 23 12.82 6.34 -7.66
CA GLU A 23 12.10 6.65 -8.89
C GLU A 23 12.23 5.49 -9.87
N ILE A 24 11.11 5.03 -10.43
CA ILE A 24 11.12 3.96 -11.43
C ILE A 24 11.23 4.53 -12.82
N HIS A 25 12.11 3.93 -13.65
CA HIS A 25 12.38 4.38 -15.01
C HIS A 25 11.62 3.58 -16.06
N CYS A 26 11.41 2.29 -15.79
CA CYS A 26 10.59 1.46 -16.68
C CYS A 26 10.00 0.24 -15.96
N VAL A 27 8.97 -0.32 -16.56
CA VAL A 27 8.37 -1.59 -16.21
C VAL A 27 8.46 -2.52 -17.42
N HIS A 28 9.09 -3.66 -17.21
CA HIS A 28 9.21 -4.70 -18.25
C HIS A 28 8.12 -5.75 -18.06
N PHE A 29 7.57 -6.23 -19.15
CA PHE A 29 6.87 -7.49 -19.24
C PHE A 29 7.81 -8.49 -19.90
N GLY A 30 8.26 -9.49 -19.17
CA GLY A 30 9.27 -10.44 -19.63
C GLY A 30 8.76 -11.86 -19.76
N ASP A 31 9.47 -12.66 -20.56
CA ASP A 31 9.24 -14.11 -20.65
C ASP A 31 9.80 -14.86 -19.42
N ALA A 32 9.69 -16.19 -19.42
CA ALA A 32 10.25 -17.07 -18.37
C ALA A 32 11.76 -16.95 -18.17
N ASN A 33 12.50 -16.45 -19.16
CA ASN A 33 13.95 -16.23 -19.13
C ASN A 33 14.31 -14.77 -18.81
N LEU A 34 13.32 -13.97 -18.44
CA LEU A 34 13.44 -12.53 -18.14
C LEU A 34 13.81 -11.68 -19.38
N ASN A 35 13.61 -12.19 -20.60
CA ASN A 35 13.79 -11.37 -21.79
C ASN A 35 12.58 -10.45 -21.95
N PRO A 36 12.76 -9.14 -22.12
CA PRO A 36 11.65 -8.21 -22.29
C PRO A 36 10.82 -8.52 -23.55
N ILE A 37 9.53 -8.75 -23.37
CA ILE A 37 8.52 -8.83 -24.45
C ILE A 37 8.03 -7.41 -24.76
N GLN A 38 7.82 -6.61 -23.71
CA GLN A 38 7.40 -5.21 -23.79
C GLN A 38 8.05 -4.43 -22.67
N THR A 39 8.42 -3.18 -22.94
CA THR A 39 8.89 -2.22 -21.96
C THR A 39 7.99 -1.00 -21.98
N ILE A 40 7.53 -0.58 -20.80
CA ILE A 40 6.81 0.67 -20.60
C ILE A 40 7.77 1.62 -19.88
N GLU A 41 8.26 2.61 -20.59
CA GLU A 41 9.09 3.64 -20.02
C GLU A 41 8.24 4.60 -19.17
N GLN A 42 8.79 5.00 -18.02
CA GLN A 42 8.19 5.98 -17.12
C GLN A 42 8.91 7.32 -17.32
N PRO A 43 8.16 8.42 -17.50
CA PRO A 43 8.79 9.74 -17.53
C PRO A 43 9.52 10.01 -16.21
N VAL A 44 10.81 10.34 -16.32
CA VAL A 44 11.69 10.62 -15.20
C VAL A 44 11.65 12.12 -14.86
N GLY A 45 11.77 12.44 -13.58
CA GLY A 45 11.80 13.81 -13.09
C GLY A 45 10.41 14.33 -12.69
N VAL A 46 10.32 15.65 -12.57
CA VAL A 46 9.10 16.31 -12.08
C VAL A 46 8.00 16.29 -13.14
N SER A 47 6.87 15.69 -12.82
CA SER A 47 5.67 15.65 -13.65
C SER A 47 4.87 16.96 -13.59
N ALA A 48 3.79 17.01 -14.38
CA ALA A 48 2.81 18.11 -14.30
C ALA A 48 2.15 18.25 -12.92
N MET A 49 2.26 17.21 -12.06
CA MET A 49 1.79 17.23 -10.68
C MET A 49 2.75 17.92 -9.71
N GLY A 50 3.92 18.35 -10.17
CA GLY A 50 4.97 18.95 -9.34
C GLY A 50 5.87 17.92 -8.62
N TRP A 51 5.64 16.62 -8.82
CA TRP A 51 6.33 15.51 -8.20
C TRP A 51 6.72 14.44 -9.23
N PRO A 52 7.63 13.49 -8.91
CA PRO A 52 7.89 12.34 -9.76
C PRO A 52 6.62 11.58 -10.11
N ASN A 53 6.54 11.04 -11.34
CA ASN A 53 5.34 10.30 -11.77
C ASN A 53 5.10 9.05 -10.94
N GLN A 54 6.17 8.32 -10.64
CA GLN A 54 6.07 7.06 -9.89
C GLN A 54 7.34 6.83 -9.07
N VAL A 55 7.15 6.52 -7.81
CA VAL A 55 8.22 6.14 -6.89
C VAL A 55 7.89 4.83 -6.20
N LEU A 56 8.89 4.02 -5.96
CA LEU A 56 8.83 2.79 -5.18
C LEU A 56 9.30 3.11 -3.76
N PHE A 57 8.46 2.83 -2.80
CA PHE A 57 8.70 3.10 -1.39
C PHE A 57 8.76 1.80 -0.57
N TYR A 58 9.37 1.87 0.59
CA TYR A 58 9.28 0.81 1.58
C TYR A 58 8.16 1.13 2.56
N GLN A 59 7.11 0.28 2.56
CA GLN A 59 5.85 0.56 3.27
C GLN A 59 6.05 0.88 4.77
N PRO A 60 6.85 0.16 5.56
CA PRO A 60 7.06 0.49 6.96
C PRO A 60 7.67 1.88 7.20
N GLU A 61 8.56 2.36 6.30
CA GLU A 61 9.10 3.72 6.39
C GLU A 61 8.03 4.77 6.11
N LEU A 62 7.23 4.57 5.05
CA LEU A 62 6.13 5.48 4.72
C LEU A 62 5.11 5.57 5.86
N GLU A 63 4.72 4.42 6.42
CA GLU A 63 3.80 4.38 7.58
C GLU A 63 4.40 5.11 8.78
N GLY A 64 5.71 4.98 9.01
CA GLY A 64 6.43 5.75 10.04
C GLY A 64 6.32 7.25 9.82
N PHE A 65 6.51 7.74 8.60
CA PHE A 65 6.41 9.18 8.29
C PHE A 65 5.00 9.71 8.49
N ILE A 66 3.98 8.95 8.08
CA ILE A 66 2.57 9.31 8.29
C ILE A 66 2.26 9.33 9.80
N ARG A 67 2.71 8.33 10.55
CA ARG A 67 2.50 8.22 11.99
C ARG A 67 3.14 9.40 12.74
N ASP A 68 4.39 9.74 12.42
CA ASP A 68 5.09 10.89 13.01
C ASP A 68 4.30 12.19 12.75
N SER A 69 3.81 12.38 11.52
CA SER A 69 3.02 13.55 11.14
C SER A 69 1.73 13.62 11.95
N VAL A 70 0.98 12.51 12.05
CA VAL A 70 -0.28 12.45 12.82
C VAL A 70 -0.05 12.65 14.30
N GLN A 71 1.01 12.09 14.89
CA GLN A 71 1.33 12.25 16.31
C GLN A 71 1.70 13.70 16.70
N SER A 72 2.14 14.49 15.73
CA SER A 72 2.43 15.93 15.97
C SER A 72 1.17 16.78 16.08
N GLU A 73 0.00 16.25 15.70
CA GLU A 73 -1.26 16.98 15.71
C GLU A 73 -1.99 16.83 17.05
N ASN A 74 -2.27 17.95 17.71
CA ASN A 74 -2.90 17.95 19.04
C ASN A 74 -4.39 17.56 19.04
N ASN A 75 -5.04 17.57 17.87
CA ASN A 75 -6.45 17.27 17.68
C ASN A 75 -6.71 15.85 17.18
N ILE A 76 -5.67 15.03 17.07
CA ILE A 76 -5.76 13.62 16.62
C ILE A 76 -5.39 12.70 17.80
N VAL A 77 -6.22 11.68 18.00
CA VAL A 77 -5.96 10.64 19.01
C VAL A 77 -5.91 9.29 18.31
N ILE A 78 -4.76 8.62 18.39
CA ILE A 78 -4.58 7.26 17.88
C ILE A 78 -4.86 6.27 19.00
N LYS A 79 -5.73 5.29 18.73
CA LYS A 79 -6.07 4.18 19.63
C LYS A 79 -5.61 2.87 19.01
N GLU A 80 -4.34 2.55 19.14
CA GLU A 80 -3.80 1.27 18.68
C GLU A 80 -4.34 0.10 19.49
N GLY A 81 -4.37 -1.09 18.86
CA GLY A 81 -4.87 -2.30 19.53
C GLY A 81 -6.34 -2.22 19.94
N THR A 82 -7.11 -1.31 19.32
CA THR A 82 -8.54 -1.12 19.60
C THR A 82 -9.36 -1.58 18.39
N GLU A 83 -10.16 -2.61 18.58
CA GLU A 83 -11.03 -3.20 17.57
C GLU A 83 -12.45 -2.65 17.68
N LEU A 84 -13.04 -2.24 16.58
CA LEU A 84 -14.45 -1.89 16.48
C LEU A 84 -15.29 -3.18 16.42
N LEU A 85 -16.19 -3.37 17.38
CA LEU A 85 -17.06 -4.55 17.46
C LEU A 85 -18.42 -4.36 16.80
N ASN A 86 -19.01 -3.18 17.00
CA ASN A 86 -20.26 -2.75 16.35
C ASN A 86 -20.39 -1.23 16.44
N PHE A 87 -21.32 -0.68 15.69
CA PHE A 87 -21.70 0.73 15.77
C PHE A 87 -23.18 0.92 15.48
N ASP A 88 -23.76 1.97 16.07
CA ASP A 88 -25.14 2.42 15.84
C ASP A 88 -25.11 3.85 15.29
N ASP A 89 -25.67 4.03 14.10
CA ASP A 89 -25.81 5.32 13.43
C ASP A 89 -27.15 5.95 13.76
N SER A 90 -27.13 7.23 14.13
CA SER A 90 -28.31 8.01 14.48
C SER A 90 -28.23 9.43 13.95
N ASP A 91 -29.31 10.19 14.00
CA ASP A 91 -29.34 11.62 13.60
C ASP A 91 -28.40 12.48 14.45
N GLU A 92 -28.04 12.05 15.65
CA GLU A 92 -27.15 12.77 16.56
C GLU A 92 -25.66 12.44 16.32
N GLY A 93 -25.36 11.29 15.70
CA GLY A 93 -24.02 10.78 15.44
C GLY A 93 -23.95 9.27 15.64
N VAL A 94 -22.70 8.76 15.66
CA VAL A 94 -22.41 7.33 15.68
C VAL A 94 -21.90 6.91 17.05
N HIS A 95 -22.54 5.93 17.65
CA HIS A 95 -22.04 5.23 18.83
C HIS A 95 -21.21 4.04 18.42
N LEU A 96 -20.00 3.91 18.97
CA LEU A 96 -19.06 2.84 18.64
C LEU A 96 -18.78 2.01 19.89
N ASN A 97 -18.96 0.70 19.77
CA ASN A 97 -18.51 -0.25 20.77
C ASN A 97 -17.22 -0.92 20.30
N CYS A 98 -16.20 -0.76 21.07
CA CYS A 98 -14.84 -1.20 20.77
C CYS A 98 -14.30 -2.11 21.88
N LYS A 99 -13.20 -2.78 21.60
CA LYS A 99 -12.47 -3.62 22.55
C LYS A 99 -10.97 -3.45 22.38
N ASN A 100 -10.26 -3.43 23.50
CA ASN A 100 -8.80 -3.49 23.56
C ASN A 100 -8.34 -4.52 24.61
N SER A 101 -7.05 -4.53 24.96
CA SER A 101 -6.49 -5.41 26.00
C SER A 101 -7.09 -5.22 27.38
N ASP A 102 -7.60 -4.03 27.68
CA ASP A 102 -8.12 -3.65 28.99
C ASP A 102 -9.62 -3.91 29.13
N GLY A 103 -10.30 -4.23 28.01
CA GLY A 103 -11.73 -4.55 27.98
C GLY A 103 -12.51 -3.80 26.91
N GLU A 104 -13.82 -3.71 27.12
CA GLU A 104 -14.74 -3.01 26.22
C GLU A 104 -14.74 -1.50 26.52
N LEU A 105 -14.82 -0.71 25.46
CA LEU A 105 -14.90 0.76 25.52
C LEU A 105 -15.98 1.24 24.54
N THR A 106 -16.53 2.40 24.83
CA THR A 106 -17.48 3.07 23.94
C THR A 106 -16.97 4.45 23.55
N PHE A 107 -17.24 4.83 22.30
CA PHE A 107 -16.98 6.17 21.79
C PHE A 107 -18.24 6.73 21.16
N PHE A 108 -18.30 8.04 21.07
CA PHE A 108 -19.30 8.75 20.30
C PHE A 108 -18.62 9.73 19.37
N SER A 109 -19.03 9.77 18.11
CA SER A 109 -18.52 10.70 17.11
C SER A 109 -19.64 11.16 16.17
N LYS A 110 -19.43 12.29 15.50
CA LYS A 110 -20.39 12.75 14.48
C LYS A 110 -20.37 11.88 13.24
N TYR A 111 -19.23 11.28 12.91
CA TYR A 111 -19.04 10.47 11.71
C TYR A 111 -18.14 9.28 12.02
N LEU A 112 -18.38 8.17 11.35
CA LEU A 112 -17.48 7.02 11.27
C LEU A 112 -17.00 6.88 9.82
N ILE A 113 -15.69 6.79 9.63
CA ILE A 113 -15.08 6.57 8.30
C ILE A 113 -14.39 5.21 8.32
N GLY A 114 -14.89 4.27 7.52
CA GLY A 114 -14.29 2.94 7.37
C GLY A 114 -13.09 2.97 6.44
N CYS A 115 -11.89 2.83 7.00
CA CYS A 115 -10.63 2.67 6.26
C CYS A 115 -9.99 1.30 6.55
N ASP A 116 -10.83 0.27 6.77
CA ASP A 116 -10.49 -1.06 7.27
C ASP A 116 -10.26 -2.10 6.15
N GLY A 117 -9.99 -1.64 4.93
CA GLY A 117 -9.46 -2.43 3.81
C GLY A 117 -10.50 -3.27 3.04
N ALA A 118 -10.01 -4.18 2.22
CA ALA A 118 -10.82 -4.98 1.30
C ALA A 118 -11.87 -5.84 2.01
N SER A 119 -11.55 -6.34 3.21
CA SER A 119 -12.46 -7.12 4.06
C SER A 119 -13.20 -6.25 5.07
N SER A 120 -13.45 -4.98 4.75
CA SER A 120 -14.03 -3.98 5.63
C SER A 120 -15.22 -4.50 6.44
N PHE A 121 -15.10 -4.39 7.76
CA PHE A 121 -16.19 -4.66 8.70
C PHE A 121 -17.28 -3.59 8.56
N VAL A 122 -16.87 -2.31 8.51
CA VAL A 122 -17.81 -1.18 8.40
C VAL A 122 -18.68 -1.31 7.15
N ARG A 123 -18.10 -1.68 6.01
CA ARG A 123 -18.86 -1.90 4.77
C ARG A 123 -19.91 -3.00 4.93
N ARG A 124 -19.55 -4.12 5.57
CA ARG A 124 -20.47 -5.25 5.77
C ARG A 124 -21.63 -4.90 6.70
N GLU A 125 -21.34 -4.19 7.79
CA GLU A 125 -22.38 -3.74 8.73
C GLU A 125 -23.34 -2.73 8.10
N LEU A 126 -22.89 -1.97 7.10
CA LEU A 126 -23.73 -1.07 6.30
C LEU A 126 -24.47 -1.78 5.15
N ASP A 127 -24.35 -3.12 5.04
CA ASP A 127 -24.91 -3.92 3.93
C ASP A 127 -24.55 -3.41 2.53
N VAL A 128 -23.34 -2.81 2.40
CA VAL A 128 -22.81 -2.35 1.13
C VAL A 128 -22.05 -3.48 0.45
N ASN A 129 -22.62 -4.02 -0.60
CA ASN A 129 -22.05 -5.12 -1.37
C ASN A 129 -20.94 -4.64 -2.31
N LEU A 130 -19.92 -5.48 -2.49
CA LEU A 130 -18.94 -5.35 -3.57
C LEU A 130 -19.43 -6.16 -4.77
N GLU A 131 -19.28 -5.61 -5.95
CA GLU A 131 -19.37 -6.38 -7.18
C GLU A 131 -18.08 -7.20 -7.31
N ASP A 132 -18.18 -8.52 -7.17
CA ASP A 132 -17.03 -9.43 -7.30
C ASP A 132 -16.98 -9.99 -8.72
N PHE A 133 -15.89 -9.72 -9.43
CA PHE A 133 -15.62 -10.26 -10.76
C PHE A 133 -15.04 -11.68 -10.73
N GLU A 134 -15.02 -12.33 -9.58
CA GLU A 134 -14.55 -13.70 -9.35
C GLU A 134 -13.09 -13.94 -9.78
N TYR A 135 -12.26 -12.89 -9.74
CA TYR A 135 -10.84 -12.96 -10.11
C TYR A 135 -9.98 -13.39 -8.92
N ASN A 136 -10.29 -14.56 -8.37
CA ASN A 136 -9.67 -15.08 -7.16
C ASN A 136 -8.33 -15.76 -7.47
N GLN A 137 -7.24 -15.04 -7.29
CA GLN A 137 -5.88 -15.54 -7.44
C GLN A 137 -5.08 -15.29 -6.18
N GLU A 138 -4.44 -16.34 -5.66
CA GLU A 138 -3.55 -16.23 -4.51
C GLU A 138 -2.13 -15.92 -4.99
N TRP A 139 -1.49 -14.96 -4.32
CA TRP A 139 -0.13 -14.55 -4.59
C TRP A 139 0.69 -14.57 -3.29
N LEU A 140 1.89 -15.14 -3.37
CA LEU A 140 2.88 -15.02 -2.32
C LEU A 140 3.68 -13.75 -2.54
N VAL A 141 3.69 -12.86 -1.55
CA VAL A 141 4.51 -11.64 -1.55
C VAL A 141 5.68 -11.83 -0.61
N CYS A 142 6.89 -11.58 -1.10
CA CYS A 142 8.13 -11.77 -0.37
C CYS A 142 8.96 -10.49 -0.42
N ASP A 143 9.12 -9.81 0.71
CA ASP A 143 10.03 -8.68 0.84
C ASP A 143 11.39 -9.17 1.36
N ALA A 144 12.47 -8.78 0.69
CA ALA A 144 13.83 -9.19 1.03
C ALA A 144 14.78 -8.01 1.02
N HIS A 145 15.78 -8.05 1.91
CA HIS A 145 16.95 -7.19 1.83
C HIS A 145 18.12 -7.98 1.26
N LEU A 146 18.68 -7.47 0.17
CA LEU A 146 19.82 -8.12 -0.48
C LEU A 146 21.07 -8.00 0.38
N THR A 147 21.67 -9.13 0.73
CA THR A 147 22.97 -9.18 1.41
C THR A 147 24.15 -9.14 0.44
N LYS A 148 23.88 -9.34 -0.85
CA LYS A 148 24.86 -9.27 -1.95
C LYS A 148 24.22 -8.62 -3.16
N LYS A 149 25.04 -7.93 -3.94
CA LYS A 149 24.60 -7.37 -5.22
C LYS A 149 24.20 -8.51 -6.16
N ILE A 150 23.01 -8.43 -6.73
CA ILE A 150 22.51 -9.31 -7.78
C ILE A 150 22.34 -8.50 -9.06
N ASN A 151 22.28 -9.17 -10.21
CA ASN A 151 22.15 -8.51 -11.50
C ASN A 151 20.67 -8.22 -11.81
N ILE A 152 20.05 -7.39 -10.98
CA ILE A 152 18.69 -6.84 -11.20
C ILE A 152 18.85 -5.31 -11.26
N PRO A 153 18.28 -4.65 -12.28
CA PRO A 153 18.30 -3.19 -12.36
C PRO A 153 17.61 -2.54 -11.16
N GLU A 154 18.22 -1.51 -10.60
CA GLU A 154 17.75 -0.86 -9.37
C GLU A 154 16.50 0.04 -9.56
N LYS A 155 16.19 0.41 -10.81
CA LYS A 155 15.11 1.35 -11.16
C LYS A 155 14.13 0.79 -12.17
N GLU A 156 14.12 -0.51 -12.33
CA GLU A 156 13.30 -1.21 -13.31
C GLU A 156 12.56 -2.35 -12.62
N ALA A 157 11.24 -2.36 -12.75
CA ALA A 157 10.42 -3.47 -12.30
C ALA A 157 10.13 -4.42 -13.45
N MET A 158 9.84 -5.67 -13.14
CA MET A 158 9.46 -6.66 -14.15
C MET A 158 8.26 -7.48 -13.71
N GLN A 159 7.29 -7.59 -14.61
CA GLN A 159 6.23 -8.57 -14.58
C GLN A 159 6.68 -9.78 -15.43
N VAL A 160 6.89 -10.92 -14.80
CA VAL A 160 7.25 -12.16 -15.47
C VAL A 160 5.98 -12.83 -15.98
N CYS A 161 5.80 -12.87 -17.30
CA CYS A 161 4.63 -13.41 -17.99
C CYS A 161 4.81 -14.90 -18.31
N ASP A 162 5.34 -15.68 -17.37
CA ASP A 162 5.45 -17.14 -17.50
C ASP A 162 4.13 -17.80 -17.12
N PRO A 163 3.43 -18.52 -18.06
CA PRO A 163 2.20 -19.22 -17.74
C PRO A 163 2.34 -20.28 -16.63
N LYS A 164 3.55 -20.81 -16.44
CA LYS A 164 3.83 -21.83 -15.42
C LYS A 164 4.07 -21.23 -14.04
N ARG A 165 4.61 -20.00 -13.97
CA ARG A 165 4.88 -19.28 -12.73
C ARG A 165 4.88 -17.78 -12.99
N PRO A 166 3.69 -17.16 -13.12
CA PRO A 166 3.63 -15.70 -13.15
C PRO A 166 4.25 -15.12 -11.89
N GLY A 167 5.01 -14.07 -12.06
CA GLY A 167 5.68 -13.42 -10.94
C GLY A 167 6.02 -11.97 -11.24
N THR A 168 6.45 -11.27 -10.22
CA THR A 168 6.87 -9.88 -10.33
C THR A 168 8.11 -9.68 -9.48
N TYR A 169 9.03 -8.84 -9.90
CA TYR A 169 9.96 -8.24 -8.98
C TYR A 169 9.92 -6.72 -9.05
N VAL A 170 10.04 -6.12 -7.89
CA VAL A 170 9.98 -4.67 -7.73
C VAL A 170 11.16 -4.23 -6.87
N PRO A 171 12.14 -3.51 -7.44
CA PRO A 171 13.27 -3.03 -6.67
C PRO A 171 12.84 -1.88 -5.74
N GLY A 172 13.39 -1.87 -4.56
CA GLY A 172 13.23 -0.80 -3.59
C GLY A 172 14.56 -0.13 -3.29
N ARG A 173 14.55 0.78 -2.34
CA ARG A 173 15.74 1.50 -1.89
C ARG A 173 16.60 0.63 -0.96
N ARG A 174 17.91 0.90 -0.91
CA ARG A 174 18.86 0.27 0.01
C ARG A 174 18.91 -1.26 -0.05
N GLY A 175 18.76 -1.82 -1.25
CA GLY A 175 18.78 -3.27 -1.45
C GLY A 175 17.51 -3.99 -1.04
N HIS A 176 16.44 -3.27 -0.76
CA HIS A 176 15.11 -3.86 -0.64
C HIS A 176 14.65 -4.35 -2.02
N LEU A 177 14.05 -5.53 -2.05
CA LEU A 177 13.50 -6.13 -3.26
C LEU A 177 12.25 -6.92 -2.89
N ARG A 178 11.16 -6.64 -3.59
CA ARG A 178 9.91 -7.39 -3.47
C ARG A 178 9.80 -8.38 -4.63
N PHE A 179 9.50 -9.62 -4.28
CA PHE A 179 9.09 -10.66 -5.21
C PHE A 179 7.64 -11.02 -4.95
N GLU A 180 6.92 -11.27 -6.01
CA GLU A 180 5.55 -11.77 -5.96
C GLU A 180 5.44 -12.97 -6.88
N PHE A 181 4.80 -14.04 -6.41
CA PHE A 181 4.62 -15.27 -7.16
C PHE A 181 3.17 -15.72 -7.09
N LYS A 182 2.57 -15.97 -8.25
CA LYS A 182 1.26 -16.57 -8.27
C LYS A 182 1.32 -18.01 -7.74
N LYS A 183 0.47 -18.35 -6.78
CA LYS A 183 0.25 -19.71 -6.34
C LYS A 183 -0.42 -20.50 -7.45
N MET A 184 0.15 -21.63 -7.82
CA MET A 184 -0.39 -22.47 -8.89
C MET A 184 -1.32 -23.55 -8.34
N PRO A 185 -2.27 -24.08 -9.14
CA PRO A 185 -3.16 -25.13 -8.69
C PRO A 185 -2.39 -26.34 -8.13
N GLY A 186 -2.74 -26.77 -6.92
CA GLY A 186 -2.12 -27.91 -6.25
C GLY A 186 -0.94 -27.58 -5.31
N GLU A 187 -0.63 -26.31 -5.13
CA GLU A 187 0.39 -25.82 -4.19
C GLU A 187 -0.18 -25.38 -2.83
#